data_7f9bfbc5d31aa8f99b3f619bbfd73477
#
_entry.id   7f9bfbc5d31aa8f99b3f619bbfd73477
#
_cell.length_a   1.000
_cell.length_b   1.000
_cell.length_c   1.000
_cell.angle_alpha   90.00
_cell.angle_beta   90.00
_cell.angle_gamma   90.00
#
_symmetry.space_group_name_H-M   'P 1'
#
loop_
_entity.id
_entity.type
_entity.pdbx_description
1 polymer ?
#
loop_
_entity_poly.entity_id
_entity_poly.type
_entity_poly.pdbx_seq_one_letter_code
_entity_poly.pdbx_strand_id
1 'polypeptide(L)'
;IPDLEYYVEFTSLYMTHSRHDIDAFLGARPEMPMKKLKDIVESGKFHPAIELLPELAQGPEVPTAQADYYERYTARETFQRIIINQMAKVGASAVVFPTTNIPSPTRVDLDAGKWGTFTFPTNTLIAAQSWMPAISVPAGFTTQGLPVGMEILGLPYREADLLSLAYAFEQATNHRRPSAILPELV
;
A
#
# COMPACT_ATOMS: atom_id res chain seq x y z
N ILE A 1 -5.77 0.20 -17.13
CA ILE A 1 -6.91 -0.22 -16.30
C ILE A 1 -7.96 0.87 -16.40
N PRO A 2 -9.17 0.57 -16.92
CA PRO A 2 -10.27 1.52 -16.97
C PRO A 2 -10.67 2.00 -15.56
N ASP A 3 -11.00 3.29 -15.44
CA ASP A 3 -11.50 3.93 -14.21
C ASP A 3 -10.63 3.67 -12.97
N LEU A 4 -9.31 3.54 -13.16
CA LEU A 4 -8.36 3.17 -12.11
C LEU A 4 -8.46 4.10 -10.90
N GLU A 5 -8.42 5.41 -11.10
CA GLU A 5 -8.47 6.40 -10.02
C GLU A 5 -9.77 6.28 -9.22
N TYR A 6 -10.89 6.14 -9.92
CA TYR A 6 -12.19 5.94 -9.27
C TYR A 6 -12.19 4.70 -8.37
N TYR A 7 -11.72 3.54 -8.88
CA TYR A 7 -11.73 2.33 -8.07
C TYR A 7 -10.76 2.39 -6.89
N VAL A 8 -9.58 2.96 -7.08
CA VAL A 8 -8.59 3.13 -5.99
C VAL A 8 -9.14 4.04 -4.88
N GLU A 9 -9.86 5.10 -5.22
CA GLU A 9 -10.49 5.98 -4.24
C GLU A 9 -11.73 5.33 -3.61
N PHE A 10 -12.65 4.84 -4.43
CA PHE A 10 -13.96 4.34 -3.99
C PHE A 10 -13.84 3.07 -3.13
N THR A 11 -12.96 2.15 -3.49
CA THR A 11 -12.80 0.89 -2.75
C THR A 11 -11.97 1.02 -1.47
N SER A 12 -11.42 2.20 -1.17
CA SER A 12 -10.65 2.45 0.03
C SER A 12 -11.54 2.42 1.28
N LEU A 13 -11.23 1.52 2.20
CA LEU A 13 -11.85 1.43 3.52
C LEU A 13 -10.88 1.85 4.64
N TYR A 14 -9.79 2.52 4.27
CA TYR A 14 -8.74 2.90 5.21
C TYR A 14 -9.29 3.75 6.37
N MET A 15 -9.99 4.85 6.06
CA MET A 15 -10.58 5.72 7.09
C MET A 15 -11.68 5.01 7.89
N THR A 16 -12.39 4.09 7.25
CA THR A 16 -13.52 3.37 7.86
C THR A 16 -13.07 2.30 8.86
N HIS A 17 -11.99 1.56 8.55
CA HIS A 17 -11.53 0.44 9.38
C HIS A 17 -10.48 0.81 10.41
N SER A 18 -9.65 1.83 10.18
CA SER A 18 -8.43 2.07 10.96
C SER A 18 -8.68 2.16 12.46
N ARG A 19 -9.66 2.94 12.91
CA ARG A 19 -10.00 3.02 14.35
C ARG A 19 -10.40 1.67 14.91
N HIS A 20 -11.37 1.02 14.28
CA HIS A 20 -11.90 -0.26 14.74
C HIS A 20 -10.80 -1.32 14.87
N ASP A 21 -9.98 -1.48 13.82
CA ASP A 21 -8.98 -2.54 13.77
C ASP A 21 -7.81 -2.27 14.73
N ILE A 22 -7.37 -1.01 14.85
CA ILE A 22 -6.33 -0.62 15.81
C ILE A 22 -6.84 -0.80 17.26
N ASP A 23 -8.06 -0.38 17.56
CA ASP A 23 -8.67 -0.54 18.89
C ASP A 23 -8.80 -2.03 19.24
N ALA A 24 -9.23 -2.86 18.31
CA ALA A 24 -9.32 -4.30 18.49
C ALA A 24 -7.94 -4.94 18.73
N PHE A 25 -6.93 -4.53 17.93
CA PHE A 25 -5.55 -5.01 18.07
C PHE A 25 -4.95 -4.65 19.43
N LEU A 26 -5.07 -3.40 19.86
CA LEU A 26 -4.55 -2.93 21.15
C LEU A 26 -5.32 -3.54 22.34
N GLY A 27 -6.63 -3.60 22.22
CA GLY A 27 -7.51 -4.15 23.28
C GLY A 27 -7.29 -5.63 23.55
N ALA A 28 -6.92 -6.41 22.54
CA ALA A 28 -6.61 -7.83 22.66
C ALA A 28 -5.27 -8.13 23.38
N ARG A 29 -4.45 -7.11 23.70
CA ARG A 29 -3.12 -7.24 24.28
C ARG A 29 -3.08 -6.64 25.69
N PRO A 30 -3.16 -7.47 26.77
CA PRO A 30 -3.16 -6.98 28.14
C PRO A 30 -1.93 -6.14 28.51
N GLU A 31 -0.79 -6.46 27.95
CA GLU A 31 0.51 -5.82 28.21
C GLU A 31 0.65 -4.42 27.61
N MET A 32 -0.19 -4.07 26.64
CA MET A 32 -0.11 -2.75 26.00
C MET A 32 -0.66 -1.65 26.95
N PRO A 33 0.09 -0.57 27.16
CA PRO A 33 -0.33 0.51 28.05
C PRO A 33 -1.50 1.34 27.51
N MET A 34 -1.65 1.37 26.18
CA MET A 34 -2.74 2.05 25.46
C MET A 34 -3.66 1.01 24.82
N LYS A 35 -4.95 1.17 24.98
CA LYS A 35 -5.96 0.20 24.51
C LYS A 35 -6.72 0.64 23.28
N LYS A 36 -6.65 1.93 22.96
CA LYS A 36 -7.37 2.53 21.85
C LYS A 36 -6.46 3.49 21.08
N LEU A 37 -6.77 3.70 19.82
CA LEU A 37 -6.11 4.70 18.99
C LEU A 37 -6.23 6.11 19.60
N LYS A 38 -7.38 6.40 20.20
CA LYS A 38 -7.62 7.64 20.92
C LYS A 38 -6.60 7.88 22.04
N ASP A 39 -6.23 6.85 22.79
CA ASP A 39 -5.24 6.96 23.89
C ASP A 39 -3.86 7.40 23.34
N ILE A 40 -3.50 6.89 22.15
CA ILE A 40 -2.25 7.28 21.46
C ILE A 40 -2.29 8.75 21.08
N VAL A 41 -3.39 9.20 20.49
CA VAL A 41 -3.57 10.61 20.08
C VAL A 41 -3.51 11.54 21.30
N GLU A 42 -4.25 11.22 22.36
CA GLU A 42 -4.30 12.02 23.58
C GLU A 42 -2.96 12.07 24.33
N SER A 43 -2.14 11.02 24.19
CA SER A 43 -0.79 11.01 24.80
C SER A 43 0.17 12.01 24.16
N GLY A 44 -0.08 12.46 22.93
CA GLY A 44 0.83 13.29 22.15
C GLY A 44 2.18 12.63 21.79
N LYS A 45 2.34 11.33 22.08
CA LYS A 45 3.61 10.59 21.88
C LYS A 45 3.68 9.90 20.52
N PHE A 46 3.25 10.55 19.47
CA PHE A 46 3.39 10.09 18.09
C PHE A 46 4.11 11.15 17.24
N HIS A 47 4.71 10.70 16.15
CA HIS A 47 5.46 11.62 15.28
C HIS A 47 4.50 12.55 14.53
N PRO A 48 4.75 13.88 14.47
CA PRO A 48 3.86 14.84 13.81
C PRO A 48 3.58 14.53 12.32
N ALA A 49 4.51 13.87 11.63
CA ALA A 49 4.32 13.48 10.24
C ALA A 49 3.27 12.35 10.05
N ILE A 50 2.75 11.76 11.14
CA ILE A 50 1.57 10.87 11.09
C ILE A 50 0.32 11.73 11.15
N GLU A 51 0.12 12.53 10.14
CA GLU A 51 -0.85 13.63 10.07
C GLU A 51 -2.32 13.17 10.22
N LEU A 52 -2.64 11.98 9.73
CA LEU A 52 -4.01 11.44 9.74
C LEU A 52 -4.40 10.78 11.07
N LEU A 53 -3.47 10.58 12.01
CA LEU A 53 -3.76 9.82 13.22
C LEU A 53 -4.92 10.40 14.04
N PRO A 54 -5.01 11.73 14.26
CA PRO A 54 -6.15 12.33 14.97
C PRO A 54 -7.49 12.13 14.26
N GLU A 55 -7.50 12.18 12.92
CA GLU A 55 -8.71 11.95 12.11
C GLU A 55 -9.14 10.49 12.15
N LEU A 56 -8.19 9.56 12.00
CA LEU A 56 -8.45 8.12 12.12
C LEU A 56 -9.08 7.75 13.48
N ALA A 57 -8.64 8.39 14.55
CA ALA A 57 -9.20 8.16 15.91
C ALA A 57 -10.67 8.59 16.04
N GLN A 58 -11.18 9.39 15.12
CA GLN A 58 -12.59 9.80 15.05
C GLN A 58 -13.42 8.93 14.09
N GLY A 59 -12.80 7.95 13.43
CA GLY A 59 -13.46 7.01 12.54
C GLY A 59 -14.58 6.22 13.26
N PRO A 60 -15.41 5.49 12.51
CA PRO A 60 -16.53 4.74 13.06
C PRO A 60 -16.06 3.61 13.98
N GLU A 61 -16.80 3.36 15.06
CA GLU A 61 -16.56 2.20 15.94
C GLU A 61 -17.01 0.88 15.28
N VAL A 62 -18.04 0.96 14.45
CA VAL A 62 -18.60 -0.16 13.70
C VAL A 62 -18.55 0.17 12.22
N PRO A 63 -17.50 -0.27 11.49
CA PRO A 63 -17.33 0.01 10.06
C PRO A 63 -18.55 -0.33 9.20
N THR A 64 -19.16 -1.48 9.46
CA THR A 64 -20.32 -1.99 8.70
C THR A 64 -21.61 -1.19 8.88
N ALA A 65 -21.66 -0.26 9.84
CA ALA A 65 -22.78 0.65 10.03
C ALA A 65 -22.75 1.86 9.08
N GLN A 66 -21.67 2.07 8.34
CA GLN A 66 -21.60 3.12 7.34
C GLN A 66 -22.49 2.78 6.15
N ALA A 67 -23.26 3.76 5.66
CA ALA A 67 -24.29 3.55 4.65
C ALA A 67 -23.75 2.96 3.33
N ASP A 68 -22.53 3.35 2.92
CA ASP A 68 -21.88 2.93 1.68
C ASP A 68 -20.84 1.80 1.88
N TYR A 69 -20.75 1.23 3.09
CA TYR A 69 -19.74 0.23 3.41
C TYR A 69 -19.74 -0.97 2.47
N TYR A 70 -20.90 -1.60 2.30
CA TYR A 70 -21.00 -2.81 1.48
C TYR A 70 -20.86 -2.51 0.00
N GLU A 71 -21.27 -1.33 -0.46
CA GLU A 71 -21.05 -0.90 -1.83
C GLU A 71 -19.55 -0.76 -2.13
N ARG A 72 -18.80 -0.08 -1.27
CA ARG A 72 -17.33 0.03 -1.36
C ARG A 72 -16.65 -1.34 -1.25
N TYR A 73 -17.09 -2.17 -0.33
CA TYR A 73 -16.50 -3.49 -0.12
C TYR A 73 -16.68 -4.40 -1.34
N THR A 74 -17.89 -4.48 -1.90
CA THR A 74 -18.18 -5.32 -3.07
C THR A 74 -17.60 -4.76 -4.37
N ALA A 75 -17.40 -3.44 -4.47
CA ALA A 75 -16.74 -2.82 -5.61
C ALA A 75 -15.31 -3.32 -5.83
N ARG A 76 -14.64 -3.87 -4.80
CA ARG A 76 -13.33 -4.51 -4.92
C ARG A 76 -13.34 -5.71 -5.85
N GLU A 77 -14.40 -6.53 -5.82
CA GLU A 77 -14.55 -7.64 -6.77
C GLU A 77 -14.72 -7.14 -8.21
N THR A 78 -15.45 -6.05 -8.38
CA THR A 78 -15.61 -5.41 -9.70
C THR A 78 -14.27 -4.89 -10.20
N PHE A 79 -13.50 -4.23 -9.33
CA PHE A 79 -12.17 -3.75 -9.65
C PHE A 79 -11.23 -4.89 -10.05
N GLN A 80 -11.22 -5.99 -9.29
CA GLN A 80 -10.45 -7.19 -9.60
C GLN A 80 -10.82 -7.74 -10.99
N ARG A 81 -12.13 -7.90 -11.27
CA ARG A 81 -12.60 -8.40 -12.58
C ARG A 81 -12.20 -7.50 -13.74
N ILE A 82 -12.19 -6.19 -13.55
CA ILE A 82 -11.73 -5.24 -14.58
C ILE A 82 -10.25 -5.53 -14.91
N ILE A 83 -9.39 -5.65 -13.90
CA ILE A 83 -7.98 -5.94 -14.09
C ILE A 83 -7.79 -7.28 -14.82
N ILE A 84 -8.43 -8.34 -14.33
CA ILE A 84 -8.35 -9.69 -14.92
C ILE A 84 -8.83 -9.68 -16.39
N ASN A 85 -9.92 -8.96 -16.68
CA ASN A 85 -10.41 -8.84 -18.05
C ASN A 85 -9.42 -8.12 -18.97
N GLN A 86 -8.72 -7.10 -18.49
CA GLN A 86 -7.68 -6.45 -19.31
C GLN A 86 -6.49 -7.38 -19.56
N MET A 87 -6.08 -8.14 -18.54
CA MET A 87 -5.02 -9.16 -18.70
C MET A 87 -5.44 -10.21 -19.73
N ALA A 88 -6.65 -10.74 -19.63
CA ALA A 88 -7.17 -11.76 -20.55
C ALA A 88 -7.25 -11.28 -22.01
N LYS A 89 -7.66 -10.02 -22.25
CA LYS A 89 -7.73 -9.44 -23.61
C LYS A 89 -6.40 -9.45 -24.35
N VAL A 90 -5.28 -9.36 -23.63
CA VAL A 90 -3.94 -9.30 -24.23
C VAL A 90 -3.13 -10.57 -23.94
N GLY A 91 -3.71 -11.58 -23.29
CA GLY A 91 -3.03 -12.81 -22.91
C GLY A 91 -1.91 -12.60 -21.88
N ALA A 92 -1.99 -11.57 -21.05
CA ALA A 92 -0.97 -11.29 -20.03
C ALA A 92 -1.14 -12.19 -18.81
N SER A 93 -0.02 -12.68 -18.26
CA SER A 93 0.02 -13.45 -17.01
C SER A 93 0.18 -12.57 -15.76
N ALA A 94 0.64 -11.35 -15.93
CA ALA A 94 0.82 -10.35 -14.86
C ALA A 94 0.72 -8.92 -15.42
N VAL A 95 0.51 -7.95 -14.54
CA VAL A 95 0.63 -6.52 -14.83
C VAL A 95 1.84 -5.99 -14.08
N VAL A 96 2.62 -5.12 -14.72
CA VAL A 96 3.80 -4.50 -14.10
C VAL A 96 3.66 -2.98 -14.14
N PHE A 97 4.10 -2.33 -13.07
CA PHE A 97 4.10 -0.87 -12.95
C PHE A 97 5.12 -0.42 -11.89
N PRO A 98 5.56 0.84 -11.89
CA PRO A 98 6.38 1.36 -10.81
C PRO A 98 5.65 1.26 -9.47
N THR A 99 6.31 0.81 -8.41
CA THR A 99 5.71 0.77 -7.06
C THR A 99 5.24 2.16 -6.61
N THR A 100 6.03 3.18 -6.96
CA THR A 100 5.70 4.61 -6.79
C THR A 100 6.08 5.38 -8.04
N ASN A 101 5.32 6.44 -8.37
CA ASN A 101 5.58 7.24 -9.57
C ASN A 101 6.72 8.25 -9.39
N ILE A 102 7.22 8.42 -8.17
CA ILE A 102 8.36 9.25 -7.83
C ILE A 102 9.31 8.48 -6.91
N PRO A 103 10.61 8.83 -6.86
CA PRO A 103 11.52 8.35 -5.84
C PRO A 103 11.10 8.80 -4.44
N SER A 104 11.67 8.18 -3.40
CA SER A 104 11.44 8.60 -2.02
C SER A 104 11.66 10.11 -1.85
N PRO A 105 10.69 10.85 -1.29
CA PRO A 105 10.81 12.29 -1.11
C PRO A 105 11.91 12.63 -0.08
N THR A 106 12.45 13.83 -0.21
CA THR A 106 13.38 14.33 0.79
C THR A 106 12.64 14.75 2.07
N ARG A 107 13.33 14.82 3.23
CA ARG A 107 12.74 15.37 4.45
C ARG A 107 12.28 16.81 4.24
N VAL A 108 13.02 17.61 3.48
CA VAL A 108 12.65 18.99 3.16
C VAL A 108 11.30 19.06 2.44
N ASP A 109 11.07 18.17 1.47
CA ASP A 109 9.78 18.12 0.75
C ASP A 109 8.63 17.67 1.67
N LEU A 110 8.90 16.74 2.60
CA LEU A 110 7.91 16.28 3.57
C LEU A 110 7.58 17.36 4.60
N ASP A 111 8.60 18.01 5.17
CA ASP A 111 8.44 19.08 6.16
C ASP A 111 7.73 20.31 5.55
N ALA A 112 7.90 20.54 4.25
CA ALA A 112 7.18 21.56 3.48
C ALA A 112 5.73 21.17 3.13
N GLY A 113 5.27 19.97 3.51
CA GLY A 113 3.92 19.49 3.22
C GLY A 113 3.66 19.22 1.73
N LYS A 114 4.70 19.03 0.92
CA LYS A 114 4.56 18.74 -0.52
C LYS A 114 3.88 17.41 -0.78
N TRP A 115 4.08 16.44 0.12
CA TRP A 115 3.52 15.11 0.06
C TRP A 115 2.91 14.74 1.39
N GLY A 116 1.70 14.23 1.36
CA GLY A 116 0.99 13.66 2.51
C GLY A 116 0.47 12.27 2.17
N THR A 117 -0.21 11.64 3.10
CA THR A 117 -0.69 10.26 2.97
C THR A 117 -1.55 10.05 1.72
N PHE A 118 -2.43 10.99 1.39
CA PHE A 118 -3.33 10.88 0.22
C PHE A 118 -2.78 11.50 -1.07
N THR A 119 -1.70 12.27 -0.98
CA THR A 119 -1.13 12.95 -2.14
C THR A 119 0.15 12.31 -2.66
N PHE A 120 0.73 11.35 -1.89
CA PHE A 120 1.88 10.61 -2.33
C PHE A 120 1.51 9.65 -3.48
N PRO A 121 2.16 9.73 -4.65
CA PRO A 121 1.76 8.99 -5.83
C PRO A 121 2.26 7.53 -5.79
N THR A 122 1.57 6.71 -5.00
CA THR A 122 1.83 5.25 -4.87
C THR A 122 0.86 4.44 -5.71
N ASN A 123 1.35 3.34 -6.29
CA ASN A 123 0.54 2.36 -7.01
C ASN A 123 0.23 1.10 -6.19
N THR A 124 0.79 0.97 -4.98
CA THR A 124 0.58 -0.21 -4.11
C THR A 124 -0.88 -0.44 -3.71
N LEU A 125 -1.69 0.61 -3.80
CA LEU A 125 -3.14 0.54 -3.54
C LEU A 125 -3.88 -0.35 -4.54
N ILE A 126 -3.38 -0.51 -5.75
CA ILE A 126 -4.01 -1.32 -6.81
C ILE A 126 -4.17 -2.77 -6.34
N ALA A 127 -3.09 -3.38 -5.88
CA ALA A 127 -3.09 -4.76 -5.37
C ALA A 127 -3.93 -4.90 -4.11
N ALA A 128 -3.72 -4.02 -3.13
CA ALA A 128 -4.40 -4.07 -1.84
C ALA A 128 -5.92 -3.94 -1.97
N GLN A 129 -6.39 -3.09 -2.87
CA GLN A 129 -7.83 -2.81 -3.02
C GLN A 129 -8.53 -3.72 -4.01
N SER A 130 -7.80 -4.39 -4.91
CA SER A 130 -8.34 -5.40 -5.81
C SER A 130 -8.25 -6.84 -5.27
N TRP A 131 -7.67 -7.03 -4.06
CA TRP A 131 -7.40 -8.35 -3.48
C TRP A 131 -6.57 -9.27 -4.39
N MET A 132 -5.66 -8.68 -5.15
CA MET A 132 -4.77 -9.42 -6.02
C MET A 132 -3.37 -9.53 -5.41
N PRO A 133 -2.69 -10.67 -5.56
CA PRO A 133 -1.33 -10.81 -5.06
C PRO A 133 -0.37 -9.93 -5.86
N ALA A 134 0.58 -9.30 -5.17
CA ALA A 134 1.62 -8.51 -5.80
C ALA A 134 2.96 -8.69 -5.09
N ILE A 135 4.04 -8.45 -5.82
CA ILE A 135 5.40 -8.45 -5.30
C ILE A 135 6.18 -7.26 -5.88
N SER A 136 6.89 -6.55 -5.03
CA SER A 136 7.83 -5.51 -5.47
C SER A 136 9.24 -6.07 -5.62
N VAL A 137 9.86 -5.79 -6.74
CA VAL A 137 11.24 -6.20 -7.05
C VAL A 137 12.10 -4.97 -7.34
N PRO A 138 13.43 -5.01 -7.05
CA PRO A 138 14.34 -3.96 -7.45
C PRO A 138 14.38 -3.83 -8.98
N ALA A 139 14.05 -2.66 -9.51
CA ALA A 139 14.01 -2.40 -10.95
C ALA A 139 15.16 -1.53 -11.47
N GLY A 140 16.06 -1.11 -10.59
CA GLY A 140 17.22 -0.30 -10.93
C GLY A 140 17.38 0.92 -10.02
N PHE A 141 18.03 1.94 -10.57
CA PHE A 141 18.32 3.18 -9.85
C PHE A 141 18.07 4.38 -10.75
N THR A 142 17.66 5.48 -10.16
CA THR A 142 17.60 6.76 -10.87
C THR A 142 19.01 7.25 -11.24
N THR A 143 19.08 8.28 -12.08
CA THR A 143 20.36 8.95 -12.41
C THR A 143 21.07 9.54 -11.18
N GLN A 144 20.32 9.77 -10.09
CA GLN A 144 20.83 10.25 -8.81
C GLN A 144 21.19 9.12 -7.84
N GLY A 145 21.07 7.86 -8.25
CA GLY A 145 21.42 6.68 -7.46
C GLY A 145 20.36 6.23 -6.46
N LEU A 146 19.13 6.77 -6.52
CA LEU A 146 18.02 6.33 -5.67
C LEU A 146 17.42 5.03 -6.22
N PRO A 147 17.11 4.03 -5.36
CA PRO A 147 16.52 2.77 -5.80
C PRO A 147 15.10 2.97 -6.36
N VAL A 148 14.76 2.17 -7.35
CA VAL A 148 13.42 2.13 -7.98
C VAL A 148 12.86 0.72 -7.84
N GLY A 149 11.62 0.61 -7.38
CA GLY A 149 10.85 -0.62 -7.29
C GLY A 149 9.89 -0.76 -8.48
N MET A 150 9.74 -1.99 -8.94
CA MET A 150 8.67 -2.40 -9.85
C MET A 150 7.74 -3.37 -9.12
N GLU A 151 6.46 -3.12 -9.19
CA GLU A 151 5.45 -4.03 -8.69
C GLU A 151 4.97 -4.95 -9.82
N ILE A 152 4.88 -6.23 -9.52
CA ILE A 152 4.32 -7.26 -10.39
C ILE A 152 3.02 -7.72 -9.72
N LEU A 153 1.88 -7.51 -10.39
CA LEU A 153 0.55 -7.88 -9.95
C LEU A 153 0.13 -9.16 -10.66
N GLY A 154 -0.16 -10.21 -9.91
CA GLY A 154 -0.54 -11.52 -10.42
C GLY A 154 -2.03 -11.81 -10.31
N LEU A 155 -2.46 -12.93 -10.89
CA LEU A 155 -3.82 -13.42 -10.74
C LEU A 155 -4.08 -13.94 -9.31
N PRO A 156 -5.31 -13.84 -8.78
CA PRO A 156 -5.67 -14.38 -7.47
C PRO A 156 -5.29 -15.87 -7.35
N TYR A 157 -4.75 -16.23 -6.18
CA TYR A 157 -4.32 -17.61 -5.85
C TYR A 157 -3.20 -18.17 -6.76
N ARG A 158 -2.44 -17.30 -7.45
CA ARG A 158 -1.31 -17.67 -8.30
C ARG A 158 0.02 -17.08 -7.78
N GLU A 159 0.19 -17.08 -6.46
CA GLU A 159 1.38 -16.55 -5.80
C GLU A 159 2.67 -17.27 -6.22
N ALA A 160 2.58 -18.59 -6.50
CA ALA A 160 3.72 -19.37 -6.98
C ALA A 160 4.22 -18.89 -8.36
N ASP A 161 3.29 -18.54 -9.26
CA ASP A 161 3.65 -17.99 -10.58
C ASP A 161 4.27 -16.60 -10.43
N LEU A 162 3.70 -15.79 -9.52
CA LEU A 162 4.20 -14.45 -9.21
C LEU A 162 5.65 -14.50 -8.68
N LEU A 163 5.94 -15.41 -7.74
CA LEU A 163 7.29 -15.64 -7.22
C LEU A 163 8.23 -16.11 -8.33
N SER A 164 7.78 -16.96 -9.22
CA SER A 164 8.58 -17.45 -10.36
C SER A 164 8.93 -16.32 -11.33
N LEU A 165 7.97 -15.42 -11.62
CA LEU A 165 8.22 -14.23 -12.46
C LEU A 165 9.20 -13.26 -11.79
N ALA A 166 9.03 -12.99 -10.48
CA ALA A 166 9.91 -12.12 -9.72
C ALA A 166 11.34 -12.68 -9.67
N TYR A 167 11.49 -13.98 -9.42
CA TYR A 167 12.78 -14.65 -9.43
C TYR A 167 13.45 -14.60 -10.80
N ALA A 168 12.71 -14.89 -11.87
CA ALA A 168 13.25 -14.81 -13.23
C ALA A 168 13.73 -13.39 -13.58
N PHE A 169 12.97 -12.37 -13.18
CA PHE A 169 13.36 -10.98 -13.35
C PHE A 169 14.63 -10.63 -12.56
N GLU A 170 14.70 -11.03 -11.29
CA GLU A 170 15.86 -10.80 -10.44
C GLU A 170 17.13 -11.42 -11.03
N GLN A 171 17.05 -12.71 -11.46
CA GLN A 171 18.18 -13.41 -12.06
C GLN A 171 18.64 -12.79 -13.38
N ALA A 172 17.72 -12.28 -14.18
CA ALA A 172 18.03 -11.66 -15.45
C ALA A 172 18.64 -10.26 -15.32
N THR A 173 18.31 -9.51 -14.27
CA THR A 173 18.66 -8.09 -14.16
C THR A 173 19.69 -7.79 -13.08
N ASN A 174 19.70 -8.53 -11.98
CA ASN A 174 20.60 -8.36 -10.85
C ASN A 174 20.67 -6.91 -10.33
N HIS A 175 19.53 -6.22 -10.32
CA HIS A 175 19.46 -4.81 -9.94
C HIS A 175 19.70 -4.55 -8.45
N ARG A 176 19.49 -5.57 -7.60
CA ARG A 176 19.71 -5.42 -6.16
C ARG A 176 21.19 -5.23 -5.85
N ARG A 177 21.49 -4.18 -5.10
CA ARG A 177 22.83 -3.98 -4.51
C ARG A 177 22.67 -3.45 -3.06
N PRO A 178 23.62 -3.74 -2.17
CA PRO A 178 23.62 -3.17 -0.83
C PRO A 178 23.82 -1.66 -0.89
N SER A 179 23.43 -0.97 0.19
CA SER A 179 23.69 0.46 0.34
C SER A 179 25.19 0.71 0.54
N ALA A 180 25.75 1.65 -0.18
CA ALA A 180 27.14 2.05 -0.02
C ALA A 180 27.42 2.85 1.27
N ILE A 181 26.37 3.34 1.93
CA ILE A 181 26.48 4.13 3.16
C ILE A 181 26.22 3.35 4.43
N LEU A 182 25.79 2.09 4.33
CA LEU A 182 25.66 1.19 5.47
C LEU A 182 26.91 0.30 5.56
N PRO A 183 27.51 0.12 6.77
CA PRO A 183 28.60 -0.84 6.95
C PRO A 183 28.08 -2.24 6.64
N GLU A 184 28.98 -3.11 6.15
CA GLU A 184 28.67 -4.53 6.04
C GLU A 184 28.30 -5.06 7.41
N LEU A 185 27.20 -5.83 7.46
CA LEU A 185 26.84 -6.57 8.68
C LEU A 185 27.86 -7.67 8.85
N VAL A 186 28.64 -7.59 9.94
CA VAL A 186 29.61 -8.61 10.34
C VAL A 186 28.86 -9.79 10.99
#